data_b4e40fdd769bf0ba932e50d66875c03f
#
_entry.id   b4e40fdd769bf0ba932e50d66875c03f
#
_cell.length_a   1.000
_cell.length_b   1.000
_cell.length_c   1.000
_cell.angle_alpha   90.00
_cell.angle_beta   90.00
_cell.angle_gamma   90.00
#
_symmetry.space_group_name_H-M   'P 1'
#
loop_
_entity.id
_entity.type
_entity.pdbx_description
1 polymer ?
#
loop_
_entity_poly.entity_id
_entity_poly.type
_entity_poly.pdbx_seq_one_letter_code
_entity_poly.pdbx_strand_id
1 'polypeptide(L)'
;MYDIGEVILETKNVSKHFPASGGRTLIANNDINLKLYKGKTLGLVGESGCGKSTLMRMLISLDEPTSGQILFKGEDISKLKGEEKRLNRQYIQMVFQDPTSSFNPKMKIRDIICEPLMNFGRIKPSEKD
;
A
#
# COMPACT_ATOMS: atom_id res chain seq x y z
N MET A 1 -7.09 -24.13 20.78
CA MET A 1 -6.15 -23.51 19.81
C MET A 1 -6.97 -22.54 18.97
N TYR A 2 -6.62 -21.29 18.98
CA TYR A 2 -7.27 -20.30 18.15
C TYR A 2 -6.80 -20.45 16.70
N ASP A 3 -7.71 -20.63 15.77
CA ASP A 3 -7.41 -20.55 14.35
C ASP A 3 -7.11 -19.07 14.02
N ILE A 4 -5.86 -18.77 13.74
CA ILE A 4 -5.43 -17.41 13.40
C ILE A 4 -5.88 -17.03 11.98
N GLY A 5 -6.23 -18.03 11.17
CA GLY A 5 -6.73 -17.82 9.82
C GLY A 5 -5.65 -17.67 8.75
N GLU A 6 -6.11 -17.36 7.54
CA GLU A 6 -5.28 -17.19 6.35
C GLU A 6 -4.48 -15.88 6.42
N VAL A 7 -3.18 -15.94 6.14
CA VAL A 7 -2.33 -14.75 5.97
C VAL A 7 -2.62 -14.13 4.60
N ILE A 8 -3.07 -12.88 4.56
CA ILE A 8 -3.35 -12.16 3.31
C ILE A 8 -2.22 -11.22 2.90
N LEU A 9 -1.50 -10.66 3.87
CA LEU A 9 -0.35 -9.78 3.63
C LEU A 9 0.77 -10.14 4.61
N GLU A 10 1.99 -10.26 4.10
CA GLU A 10 3.16 -10.56 4.91
C GLU A 10 4.36 -9.74 4.45
N THR A 11 5.12 -9.20 5.38
CA THR A 11 6.45 -8.64 5.08
C THR A 11 7.52 -9.57 5.61
N LYS A 12 8.57 -9.78 4.82
CA LYS A 12 9.73 -10.59 5.18
C LYS A 12 11.00 -9.75 5.06
N ASN A 13 11.59 -9.41 6.19
CA ASN A 13 12.85 -8.67 6.30
C ASN A 13 12.83 -7.37 5.48
N VAL A 14 11.70 -6.66 5.48
CA VAL A 14 11.52 -5.44 4.68
C VAL A 14 12.31 -4.29 5.32
N SER A 15 13.18 -3.70 4.51
CA SER A 15 13.93 -2.51 4.88
C SER A 15 13.79 -1.42 3.83
N LYS A 16 13.77 -0.17 4.28
CA LYS A 16 13.76 1.01 3.40
C LYS A 16 14.81 1.99 3.84
N HIS A 17 15.71 2.27 2.94
CA HIS A 17 16.82 3.21 3.13
C HIS A 17 16.69 4.35 2.11
N PHE A 18 16.95 5.56 2.55
CA PHE A 18 17.00 6.73 1.69
C PHE A 18 18.41 7.35 1.72
N PRO A 19 18.94 7.79 0.59
CA PRO A 19 20.17 8.57 0.58
C PRO A 19 19.94 9.90 1.31
N ALA A 20 20.89 10.28 2.13
CA ALA A 20 20.90 11.54 2.87
C ALA A 20 22.16 12.34 2.56
N SER A 21 22.18 13.62 2.93
CA SER A 21 23.29 14.53 2.68
C SER A 21 24.60 14.01 3.28
N GLY A 22 25.72 14.28 2.60
CA GLY A 22 27.04 13.92 3.08
C GLY A 22 27.39 12.43 3.00
N GLY A 23 26.77 11.68 2.05
CA GLY A 23 27.01 10.25 1.88
C GLY A 23 26.40 9.38 2.97
N ARG A 24 25.53 9.94 3.78
CA ARG A 24 24.81 9.22 4.84
C ARG A 24 23.60 8.48 4.27
N THR A 25 23.10 7.52 5.02
CA THR A 25 21.89 6.77 4.70
C THR A 25 20.87 6.93 5.84
N LEU A 26 19.67 7.35 5.50
CA LEU A 26 18.55 7.36 6.43
C LEU A 26 17.83 6.01 6.36
N ILE A 27 17.78 5.30 7.48
CA ILE A 27 17.07 4.04 7.60
C ILE A 27 15.66 4.34 8.12
N ALA A 28 14.67 4.30 7.22
CA ALA A 28 13.28 4.54 7.57
C ALA A 28 12.60 3.29 8.15
N ASN A 29 12.89 2.13 7.58
CA ASN A 29 12.44 0.84 8.06
C ASN A 29 13.62 -0.14 8.05
N ASN A 30 13.69 -1.00 9.05
CA ASN A 30 14.77 -1.97 9.20
C ASN A 30 14.20 -3.32 9.63
N ASP A 31 14.35 -4.31 8.76
CA ASP A 31 14.02 -5.71 9.02
C ASP A 31 12.58 -5.91 9.54
N ILE A 32 11.61 -5.32 8.86
CA ILE A 32 10.20 -5.37 9.25
C ILE A 32 9.58 -6.71 8.85
N ASN A 33 9.10 -7.43 9.85
CA ASN A 33 8.39 -8.70 9.70
C ASN A 33 7.02 -8.61 10.34
N LEU A 34 5.96 -8.68 9.54
CA LEU A 34 4.59 -8.65 10.03
C LEU A 34 3.68 -9.54 9.18
N LYS A 35 2.57 -9.93 9.77
CA LYS A 35 1.52 -10.70 9.08
C LYS A 35 0.16 -10.09 9.36
N LEU A 36 -0.62 -9.94 8.30
CA LEU A 36 -2.02 -9.56 8.38
C LEU A 36 -2.88 -10.75 7.99
N TYR A 37 -3.78 -11.11 8.87
CA TYR A 37 -4.68 -12.25 8.68
C TYR A 37 -6.04 -11.82 8.17
N LYS A 38 -6.66 -12.65 7.37
CA LYS A 38 -7.99 -12.42 6.83
C LYS A 38 -9.01 -12.14 7.94
N GLY A 39 -9.80 -11.08 7.78
CA GLY A 39 -10.82 -10.68 8.74
C GLY A 39 -10.27 -10.11 10.06
N LYS A 40 -8.97 -9.82 10.14
CA LYS A 40 -8.34 -9.22 11.32
C LYS A 40 -7.85 -7.82 11.02
N THR A 41 -7.71 -7.02 12.07
CA THR A 41 -7.12 -5.68 12.02
C THR A 41 -5.78 -5.70 12.74
N LEU A 42 -4.76 -5.17 12.09
CA LEU A 42 -3.44 -4.97 12.66
C LEU A 42 -3.23 -3.47 12.94
N GLY A 43 -3.05 -3.11 14.20
CA GLY A 43 -2.72 -1.75 14.60
C GLY A 43 -1.22 -1.48 14.48
N LEU A 44 -0.86 -0.38 13.83
CA LEU A 44 0.52 0.09 13.72
C LEU A 44 0.63 1.42 14.44
N VAL A 45 1.37 1.46 15.54
CA VAL A 45 1.53 2.63 16.40
C VAL A 45 2.99 3.03 16.52
N GLY A 46 3.25 4.30 16.71
CA GLY A 46 4.59 4.86 16.88
C GLY A 46 4.55 6.38 16.77
N GLU A 47 5.62 7.02 17.17
CA GLU A 47 5.78 8.47 17.09
C GLU A 47 5.89 8.94 15.62
N SER A 48 5.65 10.24 15.38
CA SER A 48 5.85 10.86 14.07
C SER A 48 7.29 10.67 13.60
N GLY A 49 7.47 10.30 12.34
CA GLY A 49 8.80 10.09 11.74
C GLY A 49 9.45 8.73 12.05
N CYS A 50 8.73 7.78 12.67
CA CYS A 50 9.26 6.45 12.98
C CYS A 50 9.16 5.44 11.82
N GLY A 51 8.76 5.86 10.62
CA GLY A 51 8.69 5.01 9.43
C GLY A 51 7.34 4.36 9.12
N LYS A 52 6.27 4.68 9.88
CA LYS A 52 4.92 4.15 9.61
C LYS A 52 4.42 4.48 8.20
N SER A 53 4.48 5.75 7.81
CA SER A 53 4.05 6.19 6.49
C SER A 53 4.87 5.55 5.37
N THR A 54 6.17 5.39 5.57
CA THR A 54 7.06 4.73 4.61
C THR A 54 6.67 3.27 4.43
N LEU A 55 6.41 2.56 5.53
CA LEU A 55 5.94 1.18 5.48
C LEU A 55 4.61 1.06 4.74
N MET A 56 3.65 1.91 5.08
CA MET A 56 2.33 1.91 4.43
C MET A 56 2.43 2.14 2.92
N ARG A 57 3.29 3.07 2.49
CA ARG A 57 3.54 3.33 1.06
C ARG A 57 4.10 2.11 0.33
N MET A 58 4.97 1.34 0.98
CA MET A 58 5.49 0.08 0.41
C MET A 58 4.40 -1.00 0.32
N LEU A 59 3.56 -1.13 1.35
CA LEU A 59 2.47 -2.12 1.38
C LEU A 59 1.44 -1.92 0.26
N ILE A 60 1.19 -0.68 -0.15
CA ILE A 60 0.28 -0.35 -1.27
C ILE A 60 1.02 -0.21 -2.61
N SER A 61 2.25 -0.62 -2.69
CA SER A 61 3.09 -0.55 -3.90
C SER A 61 3.28 0.86 -4.48
N LEU A 62 3.25 1.91 -3.64
CA LEU A 62 3.67 3.26 -4.04
C LEU A 62 5.18 3.40 -4.04
N ASP A 63 5.85 2.81 -3.06
CA ASP A 63 7.31 2.74 -2.98
C ASP A 63 7.77 1.28 -3.02
N GLU A 64 9.01 1.08 -3.44
CA GLU A 64 9.65 -0.23 -3.42
C GLU A 64 10.56 -0.35 -2.18
N PRO A 65 10.61 -1.51 -1.51
CA PRO A 65 11.58 -1.74 -0.45
C PRO A 65 13.01 -1.73 -1.01
N THR A 66 13.96 -1.33 -0.19
CA THR A 66 15.39 -1.46 -0.52
C THR A 66 15.82 -2.91 -0.48
N SER A 67 15.25 -3.67 0.45
CA SER A 67 15.45 -5.13 0.58
C SER A 67 14.24 -5.79 1.23
N GLY A 68 14.19 -7.12 1.16
CA GLY A 68 13.09 -7.90 1.69
C GLY A 68 11.97 -8.10 0.68
N GLN A 69 10.88 -8.72 1.13
CA GLN A 69 9.75 -9.09 0.30
C GLN A 69 8.42 -8.67 0.95
N ILE A 70 7.47 -8.28 0.11
CA ILE A 70 6.08 -8.05 0.51
C ILE A 70 5.23 -9.05 -0.23
N LEU A 71 4.60 -9.96 0.50
CA LEU A 71 3.76 -11.01 -0.06
C LEU A 71 2.29 -10.67 0.13
N PHE A 72 1.54 -10.68 -0.96
CA PHE A 72 0.09 -10.57 -0.95
C PHE A 72 -0.50 -11.89 -1.44
N LYS A 73 -1.25 -12.57 -0.58
CA LYS A 73 -1.77 -13.93 -0.83
C LYS A 73 -0.68 -14.90 -1.32
N GLY A 74 0.51 -14.79 -0.74
CA GLY A 74 1.65 -15.63 -1.07
C GLY A 74 2.49 -15.20 -2.28
N GLU A 75 2.05 -14.20 -3.04
CA GLU A 75 2.77 -13.68 -4.21
C GLU A 75 3.57 -12.42 -3.85
N ASP A 76 4.82 -12.35 -4.29
CA ASP A 76 5.69 -11.20 -4.04
C ASP A 76 5.27 -10.00 -4.89
N ILE A 77 4.71 -8.99 -4.25
CA ILE A 77 4.30 -7.73 -4.88
C ILE A 77 5.36 -6.63 -4.82
N SER A 78 6.47 -6.87 -4.13
CA SER A 78 7.52 -5.86 -3.93
C SER A 78 8.26 -5.49 -5.21
N LYS A 79 8.26 -6.37 -6.21
CA LYS A 79 8.99 -6.22 -7.47
C LYS A 79 8.09 -6.04 -8.69
N LEU A 80 6.78 -5.94 -8.50
CA LEU A 80 5.84 -5.71 -9.59
C LEU A 80 6.10 -4.38 -10.29
N LYS A 81 6.00 -4.35 -11.61
CA LYS A 81 6.20 -3.17 -12.45
C LYS A 81 5.09 -3.04 -13.48
N GLY A 82 4.97 -1.83 -14.03
CA GLY A 82 4.06 -1.55 -15.14
C GLY A 82 2.61 -1.95 -14.84
N GLU A 83 2.02 -2.69 -15.75
CA GLU A 83 0.62 -3.08 -15.70
C GLU A 83 0.29 -4.02 -14.53
N GLU A 84 1.18 -4.95 -14.18
CA GLU A 84 1.00 -5.85 -13.04
C GLU A 84 0.89 -5.07 -11.73
N LYS A 85 1.77 -4.08 -11.54
CA LYS A 85 1.73 -3.19 -10.38
C LYS A 85 0.42 -2.38 -10.34
N ARG A 86 -0.02 -1.87 -11.49
CA ARG A 86 -1.29 -1.15 -11.62
C ARG A 86 -2.48 -2.03 -11.23
N LEU A 87 -2.55 -3.23 -11.77
CA LEU A 87 -3.64 -4.18 -11.49
C LEU A 87 -3.65 -4.65 -10.03
N ASN A 88 -2.48 -4.82 -9.41
CA ASN A 88 -2.41 -5.21 -8.00
C ASN A 88 -3.03 -4.16 -7.07
N ARG A 89 -2.94 -2.87 -7.41
CA ARG A 89 -3.49 -1.78 -6.60
C ARG A 89 -5.02 -1.82 -6.44
N GLN A 90 -5.75 -2.53 -7.29
CA GLN A 90 -7.20 -2.71 -7.11
C GLN A 90 -7.56 -3.54 -5.87
N TYR A 91 -6.64 -4.36 -5.37
CA TYR A 91 -6.86 -5.25 -4.24
C TYR A 91 -6.46 -4.65 -2.90
N ILE A 92 -5.63 -3.61 -2.91
CA ILE A 92 -5.13 -2.96 -1.70
C ILE A 92 -5.43 -1.46 -1.81
N GLN A 93 -6.28 -0.97 -0.94
CA GLN A 93 -6.72 0.43 -0.93
C GLN A 93 -6.21 1.16 0.31
N MET A 94 -6.02 2.45 0.20
CA MET A 94 -5.54 3.30 1.29
C MET A 94 -6.49 4.49 1.50
N VAL A 95 -6.79 4.76 2.76
CA VAL A 95 -7.38 6.02 3.19
C VAL A 95 -6.27 6.92 3.72
N PHE A 96 -6.07 8.07 3.07
CA PHE A 96 -5.03 9.02 3.45
C PHE A 96 -5.42 9.82 4.69
N GLN A 97 -4.42 10.33 5.42
CA GLN A 97 -4.60 11.11 6.63
C GLN A 97 -5.43 12.38 6.39
N ASP A 98 -5.24 13.04 5.24
CA ASP A 98 -6.06 14.16 4.77
C ASP A 98 -6.77 13.79 3.47
N PRO A 99 -7.98 13.20 3.55
CA PRO A 99 -8.72 12.78 2.37
C PRO A 99 -9.20 13.95 1.51
N THR A 100 -9.35 15.14 2.05
CA THR A 100 -9.85 16.31 1.32
C THR A 100 -8.86 16.79 0.25
N SER A 101 -7.55 16.69 0.52
CA SER A 101 -6.50 17.02 -0.45
C SER A 101 -6.41 16.04 -1.62
N SER A 102 -7.00 14.85 -1.47
CA SER A 102 -7.00 13.79 -2.49
C SER A 102 -8.06 13.99 -3.58
N PHE A 103 -9.04 14.86 -3.34
CA PHE A 103 -10.14 15.09 -4.26
C PHE A 103 -9.86 16.28 -5.20
N ASN A 104 -10.11 16.10 -6.48
CA ASN A 104 -10.11 17.18 -7.44
C ASN A 104 -11.38 18.02 -7.25
N PRO A 105 -11.31 19.30 -6.81
CA PRO A 105 -12.49 20.12 -6.53
C PRO A 105 -13.31 20.44 -7.79
N LYS A 106 -12.76 20.22 -8.98
CA LYS A 106 -13.45 20.43 -10.26
C LYS A 106 -14.25 19.22 -10.73
N MET A 107 -14.10 18.07 -10.06
CA MET A 107 -14.81 16.84 -10.42
C MET A 107 -16.08 16.69 -9.58
N LYS A 108 -17.12 16.12 -10.18
CA LYS A 108 -18.32 15.71 -9.44
C LYS A 108 -17.97 14.51 -8.56
N ILE A 109 -18.60 14.40 -7.39
CA ILE A 109 -18.39 13.29 -6.43
C ILE A 109 -18.62 11.93 -7.12
N ARG A 110 -19.66 11.81 -7.95
CA ARG A 110 -19.92 10.61 -8.77
C ARG A 110 -18.71 10.20 -9.59
N ASP A 111 -18.09 11.15 -10.28
CA ASP A 111 -16.94 10.88 -11.15
C ASP A 111 -15.71 10.45 -10.33
N ILE A 112 -15.50 11.07 -9.17
CA ILE A 112 -14.43 10.68 -8.24
C ILE A 112 -14.62 9.23 -7.75
N ILE A 113 -15.84 8.86 -7.35
CA ILE A 113 -16.15 7.51 -6.88
C ILE A 113 -16.00 6.47 -7.99
N CYS A 114 -16.43 6.81 -9.20
CA CYS A 114 -16.39 5.88 -10.34
C CYS A 114 -15.01 5.78 -10.99
N GLU A 115 -14.12 6.74 -10.80
CA GLU A 115 -12.81 6.79 -11.45
C GLU A 115 -11.98 5.50 -11.27
N PRO A 116 -11.80 4.96 -10.05
CA PRO A 116 -11.06 3.72 -9.89
C PRO A 116 -11.69 2.53 -10.62
N LEU A 117 -13.02 2.44 -10.59
CA LEU A 117 -13.75 1.37 -11.27
C LEU A 117 -13.58 1.43 -12.79
N MET A 118 -13.59 2.64 -13.36
CA MET A 118 -13.32 2.85 -14.78
C MET A 118 -11.86 2.55 -15.14
N ASN A 119 -10.92 3.03 -14.34
CA ASN A 119 -9.49 2.82 -14.55
C ASN A 119 -9.09 1.34 -14.54
N PHE A 120 -9.79 0.52 -13.77
CA PHE A 120 -9.59 -0.93 -13.75
C PHE A 120 -10.56 -1.70 -14.68
N GLY A 121 -11.31 -1.00 -15.53
CA GLY A 121 -12.23 -1.62 -16.48
C GLY A 121 -13.41 -2.36 -15.87
N ARG A 122 -13.80 -2.02 -14.63
CA ARG A 122 -14.91 -2.65 -13.90
C ARG A 122 -16.27 -2.12 -14.34
N ILE A 123 -16.33 -0.86 -14.77
CA ILE A 123 -17.51 -0.20 -15.31
C ILE A 123 -17.16 0.61 -16.57
N LYS A 124 -18.14 0.83 -17.42
CA LYS A 124 -18.03 1.73 -18.59
C LYS A 124 -18.46 3.15 -18.20
N PRO A 125 -18.06 4.18 -18.97
CA PRO A 125 -18.50 5.56 -18.72
C PRO A 125 -20.01 5.75 -18.67
N SER A 126 -20.77 4.91 -19.41
CA SER A 126 -22.23 4.92 -19.45
C SER A 126 -22.89 4.29 -18.21
N GLU A 127 -22.14 3.62 -17.35
CA GLU A 127 -22.62 2.87 -16.17
C GLU A 127 -22.35 3.59 -14.86
N LYS A 128 -22.10 4.91 -14.90
CA LYS A 128 -21.82 5.72 -13.71
C LYS A 128 -23.04 6.05 -12.85
N ASP A 129 -24.21 5.81 -13.33
CA ASP A 129 -25.48 6.12 -12.65
C ASP A 129 -25.94 5.02 -11.72
#